data_08a4912c2f6821abb9354b529b01f417
#
_entry.id   08a4912c2f6821abb9354b529b01f417
#
_cell.length_a   1.000
_cell.length_b   1.000
_cell.length_c   1.000
_cell.angle_alpha   90.00
_cell.angle_beta   90.00
_cell.angle_gamma   90.00
#
_symmetry.space_group_name_H-M   'P 1'
#
loop_
_entity.id
_entity.type
_entity.pdbx_description
1 polymer ?
#
loop_
_entity_poly.entity_id
_entity_poly.type
_entity_poly.pdbx_seq_one_letter_code
_entity_poly.pdbx_strand_id
1 'polypeptide(L)'
;MTVRRVMGAETEYGVLATGNPHANATVLSTQVVTTYAALVRRRLGASRTTADWDYHGETPLEDARGFTVPREQADPSQLTDVAPVLTAEEVAAEALRESGPWAESMDWAQVVMNTVLPNGARLYVDHSHPEYSSPEVTTPRDAVLWDAAGDRVALDAVRAVAASAASTGLDVVNLYKNNTDNKSVSYGAHENYLVPRTVPFDRLAAALLPFFASRQVMCGAGRVGLGPRAGARASS
;
A
#
# COMPACT_ATOMS: atom_id res chain seq x y z
N MET A 1 -34.46 -3.24 8.55
CA MET A 1 -33.33 -2.29 8.71
C MET A 1 -32.21 -2.75 7.78
N THR A 2 -31.86 -1.94 6.79
CA THR A 2 -30.72 -2.24 5.91
C THR A 2 -29.44 -1.91 6.69
N VAL A 3 -28.67 -2.91 7.04
CA VAL A 3 -27.34 -2.70 7.66
C VAL A 3 -26.49 -2.03 6.60
N ARG A 4 -26.08 -0.79 6.81
CA ARG A 4 -25.07 -0.15 5.96
C ARG A 4 -23.77 -0.90 6.18
N ARG A 5 -23.34 -1.57 5.13
CA ARG A 5 -22.02 -2.21 5.10
C ARG A 5 -21.09 -1.24 4.40
N VAL A 6 -20.03 -0.85 5.07
CA VAL A 6 -18.95 -0.05 4.48
C VAL A 6 -17.74 -0.94 4.40
N MET A 7 -17.08 -0.94 3.27
CA MET A 7 -15.81 -1.64 3.08
C MET A 7 -14.86 -0.80 2.23
N GLY A 8 -13.58 -1.02 2.40
CA GLY A 8 -12.51 -0.58 1.54
C GLY A 8 -11.60 -1.75 1.19
N ALA A 9 -10.86 -1.62 0.11
CA ALA A 9 -9.85 -2.59 -0.30
C ALA A 9 -8.52 -1.90 -0.55
N GLU A 10 -7.45 -2.60 -0.21
CA GLU A 10 -6.08 -2.15 -0.45
C GLU A 10 -5.36 -3.21 -1.28
N THR A 11 -4.51 -2.76 -2.19
CA THR A 11 -3.71 -3.63 -3.04
C THR A 11 -2.29 -3.11 -3.10
N GLU A 12 -1.36 -3.92 -2.63
CA GLU A 12 0.07 -3.71 -2.80
C GLU A 12 0.52 -4.22 -4.18
N TYR A 13 1.43 -3.47 -4.80
CA TYR A 13 2.04 -3.85 -6.07
C TYR A 13 3.54 -4.11 -5.88
N GLY A 14 4.02 -5.21 -6.44
CA GLY A 14 5.45 -5.38 -6.60
C GLY A 14 6.00 -4.35 -7.58
N VAL A 15 7.19 -3.82 -7.33
CA VAL A 15 7.85 -2.86 -8.22
C VAL A 15 9.21 -3.38 -8.65
N LEU A 16 9.52 -3.22 -9.94
CA LEU A 16 10.81 -3.61 -10.50
C LEU A 16 11.24 -2.63 -11.59
N ALA A 17 12.50 -2.21 -11.55
CA ALA A 17 13.12 -1.50 -12.64
C ALA A 17 13.64 -2.48 -13.70
N THR A 18 13.18 -2.33 -14.94
CA THR A 18 13.49 -3.30 -16.02
C THR A 18 14.98 -3.36 -16.36
N GLY A 19 15.70 -2.25 -16.23
CA GLY A 19 17.14 -2.15 -16.52
C GLY A 19 18.04 -2.31 -15.29
N ASN A 20 17.48 -2.35 -14.08
CA ASN A 20 18.21 -2.36 -12.82
C ASN A 20 17.53 -3.25 -11.76
N PRO A 21 17.76 -4.57 -11.80
CA PRO A 21 17.10 -5.51 -10.89
C PRO A 21 17.53 -5.36 -9.43
N HIS A 22 18.57 -4.58 -9.15
CA HIS A 22 19.08 -4.28 -7.80
C HIS A 22 18.65 -2.90 -7.29
N ALA A 23 17.79 -2.18 -8.05
CA ALA A 23 17.28 -0.91 -7.61
C ALA A 23 16.49 -1.04 -6.30
N ASN A 24 16.62 -0.05 -5.43
CA ASN A 24 15.94 -0.03 -4.15
C ASN A 24 14.42 0.11 -4.36
N ALA A 25 13.65 -0.84 -3.84
CA ALA A 25 12.20 -0.91 -4.04
C ALA A 25 11.46 0.30 -3.43
N THR A 26 11.89 0.81 -2.26
CA THR A 26 11.31 2.00 -1.63
C THR A 26 11.44 3.21 -2.53
N VAL A 27 12.58 3.34 -3.15
CA VAL A 27 12.89 4.41 -4.07
C VAL A 27 12.03 4.34 -5.33
N LEU A 28 11.93 3.16 -5.93
CA LEU A 28 11.08 2.95 -7.11
C LEU A 28 9.60 3.22 -6.78
N SER A 29 9.16 2.80 -5.60
CA SER A 29 7.80 3.05 -5.13
C SER A 29 7.53 4.55 -4.92
N THR A 30 8.46 5.26 -4.31
CA THR A 30 8.41 6.71 -4.14
C THR A 30 8.37 7.43 -5.48
N GLN A 31 9.17 6.98 -6.45
CA GLN A 31 9.15 7.49 -7.82
C GLN A 31 7.77 7.34 -8.47
N VAL A 32 7.14 6.17 -8.32
CA VAL A 32 5.79 5.90 -8.84
C VAL A 32 4.77 6.85 -8.24
N VAL A 33 4.73 6.96 -6.91
CA VAL A 33 3.75 7.81 -6.19
C VAL A 33 3.96 9.28 -6.54
N THR A 34 5.21 9.77 -6.47
CA THR A 34 5.55 11.17 -6.77
C THR A 34 5.20 11.55 -8.21
N THR A 35 5.54 10.69 -9.17
CA THR A 35 5.26 10.95 -10.60
C THR A 35 3.76 10.96 -10.87
N TYR A 36 3.00 10.05 -10.25
CA TYR A 36 1.55 10.04 -10.39
C TYR A 36 0.90 11.27 -9.74
N ALA A 37 1.35 11.67 -8.54
CA ALA A 37 0.87 12.88 -7.89
C ALA A 37 1.10 14.12 -8.78
N ALA A 38 2.28 14.24 -9.40
CA ALA A 38 2.57 15.32 -10.33
C ALA A 38 1.68 15.28 -11.60
N LEU A 39 1.39 14.08 -12.11
CA LEU A 39 0.46 13.90 -13.25
C LEU A 39 -0.94 14.40 -12.89
N VAL A 40 -1.47 14.02 -11.73
CA VAL A 40 -2.82 14.40 -11.28
C VAL A 40 -2.88 15.92 -11.01
N ARG A 41 -1.87 16.49 -10.38
CA ARG A 41 -1.77 17.96 -10.19
C ARG A 41 -1.84 18.72 -11.52
N ARG A 42 -1.14 18.26 -12.54
CA ARG A 42 -1.17 18.88 -13.88
C ARG A 42 -2.54 18.78 -14.54
N ARG A 43 -3.25 17.65 -14.37
CA ARG A 43 -4.56 17.39 -15.00
C ARG A 43 -5.71 18.10 -14.30
N LEU A 44 -5.69 18.19 -12.97
CA LEU A 44 -6.83 18.61 -12.16
C LEU A 44 -6.60 19.89 -11.35
N GLY A 45 -5.37 20.41 -11.33
CA GLY A 45 -4.97 21.56 -10.51
C GLY A 45 -4.51 21.15 -9.09
N ALA A 46 -3.64 21.96 -8.51
CA ALA A 46 -2.95 21.67 -7.24
C ALA A 46 -3.89 21.48 -6.03
N SER A 47 -5.03 22.17 -6.01
CA SER A 47 -5.98 22.13 -4.89
C SER A 47 -6.76 20.82 -4.74
N ARG A 48 -6.61 19.86 -5.65
CA ARG A 48 -7.38 18.60 -5.65
C ARG A 48 -6.58 17.36 -5.29
N THR A 49 -5.31 17.50 -4.92
CA THR A 49 -4.40 16.34 -4.81
C THR A 49 -3.54 16.32 -3.55
N THR A 50 -3.77 17.21 -2.59
CA THR A 50 -2.97 17.27 -1.37
C THR A 50 -3.90 17.41 -0.16
N ALA A 51 -4.32 16.28 0.38
CA ALA A 51 -4.66 16.19 1.79
C ALA A 51 -3.52 15.41 2.45
N ASP A 52 -2.88 16.00 3.43
CA ASP A 52 -2.04 15.24 4.33
C ASP A 52 -2.93 14.29 5.11
N TRP A 53 -2.51 13.03 5.21
CA TRP A 53 -3.24 12.06 6.00
C TRP A 53 -2.97 12.31 7.47
N ASP A 54 -4.01 12.53 8.25
CA ASP A 54 -3.92 12.78 9.69
C ASP A 54 -4.32 11.51 10.47
N TYR A 55 -3.37 10.94 11.19
CA TYR A 55 -3.57 9.77 12.04
C TYR A 55 -3.92 10.13 13.50
N HIS A 56 -4.04 11.41 13.84
CA HIS A 56 -4.24 11.85 15.22
C HIS A 56 -5.52 11.33 15.89
N GLY A 57 -6.48 10.86 15.13
CA GLY A 57 -7.72 10.29 15.65
C GLY A 57 -7.71 8.77 15.80
N GLU A 58 -6.63 8.10 15.43
CA GLU A 58 -6.56 6.64 15.46
C GLU A 58 -6.17 6.10 16.84
N THR A 59 -6.71 4.93 17.16
CA THR A 59 -6.35 4.17 18.37
C THR A 59 -5.79 2.80 17.97
N PRO A 60 -4.60 2.74 17.35
CA PRO A 60 -4.08 1.52 16.71
C PRO A 60 -3.82 0.38 17.69
N LEU A 61 -3.70 0.67 18.98
CA LEU A 61 -3.43 -0.32 20.03
C LEU A 61 -4.68 -0.90 20.67
N GLU A 62 -5.87 -0.42 20.28
CA GLU A 62 -7.16 -0.90 20.79
C GLU A 62 -7.84 -1.79 19.76
N ASP A 63 -7.99 -3.08 20.06
CA ASP A 63 -8.68 -4.01 19.17
C ASP A 63 -10.22 -4.03 19.40
N ALA A 64 -10.93 -4.74 18.51
CA ALA A 64 -12.39 -4.85 18.56
C ALA A 64 -12.92 -5.55 19.82
N ARG A 65 -12.08 -6.20 20.61
CA ARG A 65 -12.42 -6.85 21.90
C ARG A 65 -12.33 -5.88 23.06
N GLY A 66 -11.84 -4.65 22.82
CA GLY A 66 -11.51 -3.69 23.87
C GLY A 66 -10.19 -4.01 24.59
N PHE A 67 -9.39 -4.90 24.03
CA PHE A 67 -8.05 -5.18 24.57
C PHE A 67 -7.08 -4.12 24.03
N THR A 68 -6.32 -3.53 24.95
CA THR A 68 -5.28 -2.54 24.59
C THR A 68 -3.92 -3.20 24.75
N VAL A 69 -3.15 -3.20 23.67
CA VAL A 69 -1.75 -3.64 23.68
C VAL A 69 -0.90 -2.56 24.35
N PRO A 70 -0.07 -2.87 25.36
CA PRO A 70 0.91 -1.93 25.87
C PRO A 70 1.84 -1.47 24.74
N ARG A 71 2.11 -0.16 24.65
CA ARG A 71 2.88 0.44 23.55
C ARG A 71 4.27 -0.20 23.39
N GLU A 72 4.88 -0.59 24.49
CA GLU A 72 6.20 -1.23 24.51
C GLU A 72 6.18 -2.67 23.94
N GLN A 73 5.01 -3.25 23.79
CA GLN A 73 4.80 -4.60 23.25
C GLN A 73 4.21 -4.58 21.83
N ALA A 74 3.83 -3.40 21.35
CA ALA A 74 3.26 -3.26 20.03
C ALA A 74 4.34 -3.43 18.95
N ASP A 75 3.96 -4.07 17.85
CA ASP A 75 4.80 -4.05 16.65
C ASP A 75 4.90 -2.59 16.14
N PRO A 76 6.08 -2.10 15.76
CA PRO A 76 6.22 -0.75 15.24
C PRO A 76 5.29 -0.41 14.06
N SER A 77 4.93 -1.41 13.25
CA SER A 77 3.96 -1.24 12.16
C SER A 77 2.53 -0.94 12.61
N GLN A 78 2.20 -1.21 13.88
CA GLN A 78 0.89 -0.92 14.46
C GLN A 78 0.79 0.51 15.01
N LEU A 79 1.90 1.23 15.14
CA LEU A 79 1.96 2.56 15.77
C LEU A 79 1.66 3.67 14.75
N THR A 80 0.50 3.61 14.11
CA THR A 80 0.08 4.57 13.06
C THR A 80 -0.24 5.96 13.60
N ASP A 81 -0.46 6.09 14.91
CA ASP A 81 -0.72 7.35 15.61
C ASP A 81 0.56 8.18 15.91
N VAL A 82 1.73 7.60 15.67
CA VAL A 82 3.01 8.30 15.79
C VAL A 82 3.41 8.76 14.39
N ALA A 83 3.70 10.04 14.25
CA ALA A 83 4.36 10.52 13.04
C ALA A 83 5.58 9.62 12.77
N PRO A 84 5.79 9.16 11.53
CA PRO A 84 6.92 8.31 11.22
C PRO A 84 8.19 8.95 11.77
N VAL A 85 9.00 8.17 12.48
CA VAL A 85 10.22 8.62 13.17
C VAL A 85 11.20 9.26 12.17
N LEU A 86 11.00 9.00 10.88
CA LEU A 86 11.77 9.58 9.79
C LEU A 86 10.86 10.56 9.03
N THR A 87 11.29 11.80 8.97
CA THR A 87 10.73 12.78 8.03
C THR A 87 10.94 12.31 6.58
N ALA A 88 10.18 12.85 5.64
CA ALA A 88 10.42 12.57 4.21
C ALA A 88 11.89 12.84 3.83
N GLU A 89 12.54 13.82 4.46
CA GLU A 89 13.96 14.12 4.27
C GLU A 89 14.89 13.02 4.80
N GLU A 90 14.55 12.41 5.92
CA GLU A 90 15.36 11.33 6.53
C GLU A 90 15.20 10.01 5.78
N VAL A 91 13.99 9.67 5.34
CA VAL A 91 13.75 8.53 4.44
C VAL A 91 14.47 8.75 3.11
N ALA A 92 14.43 9.97 2.61
CA ALA A 92 15.16 10.39 1.44
C ALA A 92 16.68 10.25 1.64
N ALA A 93 17.21 10.70 2.76
CA ALA A 93 18.64 10.61 3.08
C ALA A 93 19.10 9.16 3.27
N GLU A 94 18.26 8.28 3.77
CA GLU A 94 18.56 6.84 3.90
C GLU A 94 18.52 6.16 2.53
N ALA A 95 17.51 6.44 1.72
CA ALA A 95 17.42 5.98 0.34
C ALA A 95 18.60 6.48 -0.52
N LEU A 96 19.09 7.71 -0.25
CA LEU A 96 20.30 8.27 -0.88
C LEU A 96 21.55 7.47 -0.54
N ARG A 97 21.73 7.06 0.70
CA ARG A 97 22.89 6.27 1.13
C ARG A 97 22.91 4.89 0.47
N GLU A 98 21.75 4.33 0.16
CA GLU A 98 21.61 3.00 -0.43
C GLU A 98 21.57 2.98 -1.96
N SER A 99 21.23 4.09 -2.62
CA SER A 99 20.76 4.07 -4.02
C SER A 99 21.66 4.74 -5.05
N GLY A 100 22.76 5.39 -4.65
CA GLY A 100 23.73 5.95 -5.58
C GLY A 100 23.29 7.26 -6.30
N PRO A 101 23.98 7.65 -7.39
CA PRO A 101 24.00 9.03 -7.92
C PRO A 101 22.68 9.62 -8.41
N TRP A 102 21.67 8.81 -8.73
CA TRP A 102 20.39 9.32 -9.22
C TRP A 102 19.52 9.97 -8.12
N ALA A 103 19.69 9.53 -6.87
CA ALA A 103 19.02 10.14 -5.73
C ALA A 103 19.48 11.58 -5.51
N GLU A 104 20.70 11.93 -5.95
CA GLU A 104 21.22 13.30 -5.93
C GLU A 104 20.50 14.24 -6.91
N SER A 105 19.83 13.69 -7.92
CA SER A 105 19.10 14.48 -8.92
C SER A 105 17.63 14.74 -8.57
N MET A 106 17.10 14.13 -7.51
CA MET A 106 15.71 14.35 -7.09
C MET A 106 15.56 15.66 -6.32
N ASP A 107 14.56 16.45 -6.69
CA ASP A 107 14.10 17.57 -5.86
C ASP A 107 13.22 17.01 -4.71
N TRP A 108 13.86 16.76 -3.60
CA TRP A 108 13.25 16.16 -2.41
C TRP A 108 12.10 16.99 -1.82
N ALA A 109 12.08 18.29 -2.08
CA ALA A 109 10.95 19.15 -1.71
C ALA A 109 9.65 18.81 -2.46
N GLN A 110 9.76 18.03 -3.54
CA GLN A 110 8.61 17.58 -4.35
C GLN A 110 8.31 16.09 -4.17
N VAL A 111 9.05 15.39 -3.34
CA VAL A 111 8.82 13.96 -3.08
C VAL A 111 7.49 13.78 -2.33
N VAL A 112 6.65 12.93 -2.88
CA VAL A 112 5.35 12.59 -2.31
C VAL A 112 5.30 11.09 -2.10
N MET A 113 5.24 10.66 -0.84
CA MET A 113 5.09 9.24 -0.49
C MET A 113 3.62 8.83 -0.28
N ASN A 114 2.72 9.79 -0.26
CA ASN A 114 1.31 9.58 -0.02
C ASN A 114 0.48 10.64 -0.76
N THR A 115 -0.49 10.23 -1.54
CA THR A 115 -1.39 11.13 -2.24
C THR A 115 -2.83 10.65 -2.19
N VAL A 116 -3.71 11.53 -1.72
CA VAL A 116 -5.16 11.32 -1.80
C VAL A 116 -5.64 11.73 -3.19
N LEU A 117 -6.42 10.87 -3.82
CA LEU A 117 -6.94 11.06 -5.16
C LEU A 117 -8.32 11.76 -5.13
N PRO A 118 -8.73 12.41 -6.22
CA PRO A 118 -9.99 13.15 -6.27
C PRO A 118 -11.25 12.30 -6.04
N ASN A 119 -11.13 10.99 -6.21
CA ASN A 119 -12.20 10.03 -5.97
C ASN A 119 -12.25 9.52 -4.52
N GLY A 120 -11.36 10.01 -3.65
CA GLY A 120 -11.23 9.55 -2.27
C GLY A 120 -10.32 8.32 -2.08
N ALA A 121 -9.76 7.79 -3.17
CA ALA A 121 -8.73 6.74 -3.08
C ALA A 121 -7.40 7.33 -2.62
N ARG A 122 -6.48 6.45 -2.26
CA ARG A 122 -5.13 6.82 -1.84
C ARG A 122 -4.11 6.00 -2.63
N LEU A 123 -3.03 6.64 -3.06
CA LEU A 123 -1.85 5.95 -3.58
C LEU A 123 -0.66 6.36 -2.71
N TYR A 124 0.05 5.42 -2.16
CA TYR A 124 1.11 5.66 -1.19
C TYR A 124 2.18 4.57 -1.21
N VAL A 125 3.26 4.80 -0.48
CA VAL A 125 4.30 3.79 -0.27
C VAL A 125 4.04 3.12 1.07
N ASP A 126 3.82 1.80 1.04
CA ASP A 126 3.78 0.96 2.23
C ASP A 126 4.90 -0.08 2.18
N HIS A 127 5.72 -0.13 3.23
CA HIS A 127 6.85 -1.07 3.40
C HIS A 127 7.85 -1.17 2.23
N SER A 128 7.82 -0.42 1.24
CA SER A 128 8.59 -0.46 -0.02
C SER A 128 7.76 -0.83 -1.25
N HIS A 129 6.44 -0.95 -1.12
CA HIS A 129 5.54 -1.22 -2.23
C HIS A 129 4.66 -0.01 -2.54
N PRO A 130 4.36 0.28 -3.80
CA PRO A 130 3.25 1.17 -4.12
C PRO A 130 1.95 0.47 -3.73
N GLU A 131 1.13 1.14 -2.94
CA GLU A 131 -0.15 0.61 -2.50
C GLU A 131 -1.29 1.54 -2.90
N TYR A 132 -2.38 0.94 -3.37
CA TYR A 132 -3.61 1.64 -3.67
C TYR A 132 -4.70 1.23 -2.69
N SER A 133 -5.19 2.20 -1.90
CA SER A 133 -6.40 2.04 -1.10
C SER A 133 -7.60 2.61 -1.85
N SER A 134 -8.63 1.80 -2.03
CA SER A 134 -9.88 2.22 -2.67
C SER A 134 -10.66 3.22 -1.81
N PRO A 135 -11.55 4.03 -2.42
CA PRO A 135 -12.56 4.71 -1.64
C PRO A 135 -13.43 3.71 -0.88
N GLU A 136 -13.96 4.12 0.25
CA GLU A 136 -14.97 3.36 0.98
C GLU A 136 -16.24 3.20 0.16
N VAL A 137 -16.79 1.98 0.17
CA VAL A 137 -17.97 1.62 -0.62
C VAL A 137 -19.01 0.90 0.21
N THR A 138 -20.26 0.88 -0.29
CA THR A 138 -21.38 0.21 0.38
C THR A 138 -21.98 -0.92 -0.45
N THR A 139 -21.50 -1.12 -1.67
CA THR A 139 -21.99 -2.18 -2.56
C THR A 139 -20.82 -3.01 -3.13
N PRO A 140 -21.03 -4.31 -3.36
CA PRO A 140 -20.01 -5.16 -4.01
C PRO A 140 -19.62 -4.68 -5.41
N ARG A 141 -20.58 -4.08 -6.14
CA ARG A 141 -20.31 -3.54 -7.48
C ARG A 141 -19.32 -2.38 -7.44
N ASP A 142 -19.47 -1.50 -6.47
CA ASP A 142 -18.56 -0.36 -6.30
C ASP A 142 -17.18 -0.83 -5.85
N ALA A 143 -17.11 -1.90 -5.03
CA ALA A 143 -15.83 -2.51 -4.65
C ALA A 143 -15.06 -3.00 -5.90
N VAL A 144 -15.73 -3.73 -6.79
CA VAL A 144 -15.11 -4.18 -8.07
C VAL A 144 -14.72 -3.01 -8.95
N LEU A 145 -15.56 -1.96 -9.02
CA LEU A 145 -15.27 -0.77 -9.81
C LEU A 145 -14.01 -0.06 -9.34
N TRP A 146 -13.87 0.12 -8.03
CA TRP A 146 -12.73 0.85 -7.47
C TRP A 146 -11.45 0.02 -7.41
N ASP A 147 -11.51 -1.30 -7.29
CA ASP A 147 -10.35 -2.18 -7.50
C ASP A 147 -9.83 -2.05 -8.96
N ALA A 148 -10.73 -2.13 -9.93
CA ALA A 148 -10.37 -1.92 -11.33
C ALA A 148 -9.85 -0.49 -11.61
N ALA A 149 -10.34 0.51 -10.90
CA ALA A 149 -9.81 1.87 -10.97
C ALA A 149 -8.38 1.95 -10.41
N GLY A 150 -8.05 1.17 -9.38
CA GLY A 150 -6.69 1.04 -8.85
C GLY A 150 -5.71 0.52 -9.90
N ASP A 151 -6.08 -0.51 -10.64
CA ASP A 151 -5.26 -1.01 -11.74
C ASP A 151 -5.04 0.06 -12.82
N ARG A 152 -6.03 0.92 -13.06
CA ARG A 152 -5.89 2.04 -13.99
C ARG A 152 -4.96 3.12 -13.46
N VAL A 153 -5.02 3.43 -12.16
CA VAL A 153 -4.10 4.35 -11.47
C VAL A 153 -2.67 3.84 -11.58
N ALA A 154 -2.45 2.56 -11.28
CA ALA A 154 -1.15 1.91 -11.39
C ALA A 154 -0.58 1.99 -12.83
N LEU A 155 -1.41 1.69 -13.83
CA LEU A 155 -1.01 1.77 -15.24
C LEU A 155 -0.67 3.20 -15.67
N ASP A 156 -1.45 4.19 -15.27
CA ASP A 156 -1.19 5.60 -15.59
C ASP A 156 0.07 6.10 -14.87
N ALA A 157 0.35 5.62 -13.66
CA ALA A 157 1.58 5.92 -12.93
C ALA A 157 2.82 5.37 -13.67
N VAL A 158 2.81 4.10 -14.05
CA VAL A 158 3.91 3.47 -14.83
C VAL A 158 4.16 4.20 -16.15
N ARG A 159 3.11 4.56 -16.87
CA ARG A 159 3.21 5.34 -18.10
C ARG A 159 3.80 6.73 -17.89
N ALA A 160 3.42 7.38 -16.79
CA ALA A 160 3.96 8.69 -16.46
C ALA A 160 5.46 8.62 -16.10
N VAL A 161 5.87 7.58 -15.35
CA VAL A 161 7.28 7.31 -15.07
C VAL A 161 8.06 7.09 -16.38
N ALA A 162 7.57 6.20 -17.25
CA ALA A 162 8.22 5.93 -18.52
C ALA A 162 8.33 7.18 -19.42
N ALA A 163 7.31 8.04 -19.43
CA ALA A 163 7.33 9.28 -20.21
C ALA A 163 8.34 10.30 -19.67
N SER A 164 8.64 10.30 -18.38
CA SER A 164 9.60 11.20 -17.75
C SER A 164 11.03 10.65 -17.70
N ALA A 165 11.21 9.36 -17.85
CA ALA A 165 12.50 8.67 -17.67
C ALA A 165 13.64 9.29 -18.46
N ALA A 166 13.42 9.61 -19.74
CA ALA A 166 14.45 10.21 -20.61
C ALA A 166 14.94 11.58 -20.16
N SER A 167 14.11 12.36 -19.45
CA SER A 167 14.44 13.71 -18.98
C SER A 167 14.89 13.76 -17.53
N THR A 168 14.52 12.78 -16.73
CA THR A 168 14.81 12.75 -15.30
C THR A 168 15.95 11.79 -14.94
N GLY A 169 16.36 10.91 -15.85
CA GLY A 169 17.33 9.85 -15.56
C GLY A 169 16.80 8.75 -14.64
N LEU A 170 15.50 8.76 -14.36
CA LEU A 170 14.86 7.76 -13.49
C LEU A 170 14.69 6.42 -14.24
N ASP A 171 14.68 5.34 -13.50
CA ASP A 171 14.44 4.01 -14.05
C ASP A 171 13.01 3.86 -14.58
N VAL A 172 12.87 3.12 -15.69
CA VAL A 172 11.56 2.65 -16.15
C VAL A 172 11.12 1.50 -15.27
N VAL A 173 9.93 1.61 -14.68
CA VAL A 173 9.40 0.64 -13.73
C VAL A 173 8.24 -0.15 -14.30
N ASN A 174 8.09 -1.38 -13.80
CA ASN A 174 6.90 -2.20 -13.96
C ASN A 174 6.28 -2.43 -12.58
N LEU A 175 4.96 -2.44 -12.53
CA LEU A 175 4.18 -2.84 -11.35
C LEU A 175 3.56 -4.21 -11.59
N TYR A 176 3.54 -5.02 -10.55
CA TYR A 176 3.02 -6.39 -10.58
C TYR A 176 1.97 -6.56 -9.50
N LYS A 177 0.76 -6.99 -9.89
CA LYS A 177 -0.29 -7.43 -8.97
C LYS A 177 -0.11 -8.92 -8.75
N ASN A 178 0.71 -9.28 -7.79
CA ASN A 178 1.13 -10.65 -7.50
C ASN A 178 0.68 -11.09 -6.10
N ASN A 179 0.63 -12.40 -5.89
CA ASN A 179 0.38 -12.95 -4.56
C ASN A 179 1.65 -13.07 -3.73
N THR A 180 2.78 -13.29 -4.37
CA THR A 180 4.05 -13.54 -3.68
C THR A 180 5.23 -13.06 -4.51
N ASP A 181 6.28 -12.62 -3.82
CA ASP A 181 7.59 -12.37 -4.41
C ASP A 181 8.38 -13.67 -4.62
N ASN A 182 9.59 -13.56 -5.18
CA ASN A 182 10.50 -14.70 -5.38
C ASN A 182 11.04 -15.30 -4.07
N LYS A 183 10.88 -14.61 -2.94
CA LYS A 183 11.30 -15.05 -1.61
C LYS A 183 10.16 -15.66 -0.81
N SER A 184 8.99 -15.83 -1.43
CA SER A 184 7.77 -16.36 -0.80
C SER A 184 7.11 -15.42 0.20
N VAL A 185 7.45 -14.13 0.21
CA VAL A 185 6.73 -13.11 0.95
C VAL A 185 5.47 -12.76 0.17
N SER A 186 4.35 -12.64 0.86
CA SER A 186 3.07 -12.27 0.24
C SER A 186 3.00 -10.77 0.06
N TYR A 187 2.50 -10.35 -1.11
CA TYR A 187 1.99 -8.98 -1.26
C TYR A 187 0.62 -8.86 -0.60
N GLY A 188 0.34 -7.72 -0.01
CA GLY A 188 -0.92 -7.46 0.67
C GLY A 188 -2.08 -7.25 -0.31
N ALA A 189 -3.21 -7.83 0.03
CA ALA A 189 -4.51 -7.50 -0.52
C ALA A 189 -5.49 -7.48 0.66
N HIS A 190 -5.73 -6.29 1.19
CA HIS A 190 -6.52 -6.11 2.39
C HIS A 190 -7.97 -5.81 2.05
N GLU A 191 -8.87 -6.34 2.85
CA GLU A 191 -10.29 -6.03 2.81
C GLU A 191 -10.70 -5.51 4.19
N ASN A 192 -11.07 -4.24 4.27
CA ASN A 192 -11.45 -3.56 5.51
C ASN A 192 -12.97 -3.45 5.57
N TYR A 193 -13.57 -4.01 6.62
CA TYR A 193 -15.02 -4.01 6.80
C TYR A 193 -15.42 -3.29 8.08
N LEU A 194 -16.30 -2.30 7.96
CA LEU A 194 -16.88 -1.65 9.12
C LEU A 194 -17.89 -2.59 9.79
N VAL A 195 -17.59 -2.97 11.02
CA VAL A 195 -18.44 -3.83 11.85
C VAL A 195 -18.89 -3.06 13.08
N PRO A 196 -20.21 -3.10 13.46
CA PRO A 196 -20.67 -2.49 14.69
C PRO A 196 -19.96 -3.10 15.92
N ARG A 197 -19.45 -2.26 16.82
CA ARG A 197 -18.78 -2.70 18.07
C ARG A 197 -19.67 -3.55 18.98
N THR A 198 -20.98 -3.53 18.78
CA THR A 198 -21.94 -4.38 19.50
C THR A 198 -21.92 -5.85 19.05
N VAL A 199 -21.22 -6.18 17.95
CA VAL A 199 -21.05 -7.56 17.51
C VAL A 199 -19.91 -8.18 18.32
N PRO A 200 -20.19 -9.24 19.11
CA PRO A 200 -19.15 -9.92 19.88
C PRO A 200 -18.07 -10.51 18.94
N PHE A 201 -16.81 -10.34 19.30
CA PHE A 201 -15.67 -10.80 18.49
C PHE A 201 -15.74 -12.30 18.17
N ASP A 202 -16.12 -13.14 19.16
CA ASP A 202 -16.21 -14.59 18.99
C ASP A 202 -17.26 -14.97 17.92
N ARG A 203 -18.36 -14.22 17.83
CA ARG A 203 -19.36 -14.43 16.78
C ARG A 203 -18.81 -14.02 15.40
N LEU A 204 -18.04 -12.94 15.34
CA LEU A 204 -17.39 -12.50 14.11
C LEU A 204 -16.37 -13.54 13.65
N ALA A 205 -15.51 -14.00 14.55
CA ALA A 205 -14.51 -15.04 14.26
C ALA A 205 -15.17 -16.35 13.81
N ALA A 206 -16.20 -16.82 14.51
CA ALA A 206 -16.93 -18.03 14.15
C ALA A 206 -17.59 -17.96 12.77
N ALA A 207 -18.01 -16.77 12.34
CA ALA A 207 -18.60 -16.56 11.01
C ALA A 207 -17.52 -16.45 9.90
N LEU A 208 -16.41 -15.78 10.18
CA LEU A 208 -15.39 -15.48 9.18
C LEU A 208 -14.41 -16.65 8.94
N LEU A 209 -14.07 -17.45 9.96
CA LEU A 209 -13.15 -18.57 9.80
C LEU A 209 -13.57 -19.56 8.70
N PRO A 210 -14.81 -20.11 8.68
CA PRO A 210 -15.23 -21.01 7.61
C PRO A 210 -15.29 -20.29 6.25
N PHE A 211 -15.67 -19.03 6.23
CA PHE A 211 -15.69 -18.23 5.01
C PHE A 211 -14.28 -18.07 4.44
N PHE A 212 -13.31 -17.64 5.22
CA PHE A 212 -11.93 -17.46 4.75
C PHE A 212 -11.28 -18.78 4.33
N ALA A 213 -11.58 -19.89 4.99
CA ALA A 213 -11.08 -21.20 4.61
C ALA A 213 -11.66 -21.66 3.26
N SER A 214 -12.95 -21.41 3.00
CA SER A 214 -13.65 -21.89 1.81
C SER A 214 -13.54 -20.94 0.60
N ARG A 215 -13.45 -19.64 0.81
CA ARG A 215 -13.41 -18.65 -0.30
C ARG A 215 -12.24 -18.88 -1.26
N GLN A 216 -11.13 -19.42 -0.78
CA GLN A 216 -9.95 -19.68 -1.59
C GLN A 216 -10.20 -20.65 -2.75
N VAL A 217 -11.18 -21.55 -2.57
CA VAL A 217 -11.57 -22.50 -3.62
C VAL A 217 -12.34 -21.81 -4.74
N MET A 218 -13.08 -20.74 -4.43
CA MET A 218 -13.98 -20.05 -5.37
C MET A 218 -13.34 -18.83 -6.03
N CYS A 219 -12.61 -18.05 -5.27
CA CYS A 219 -12.11 -16.75 -5.71
C CYS A 219 -10.68 -16.43 -5.21
N GLY A 220 -9.98 -17.42 -4.66
CA GLY A 220 -8.58 -17.25 -4.29
C GLY A 220 -7.71 -17.15 -5.52
N ALA A 221 -6.76 -16.19 -5.52
CA ALA A 221 -5.78 -16.08 -6.60
C ALA A 221 -4.80 -17.26 -6.64
N GLY A 222 -4.79 -18.06 -5.57
CA GLY A 222 -3.93 -19.23 -5.43
C GLY A 222 -2.48 -18.84 -5.16
N ARG A 223 -1.69 -19.83 -4.87
CA ARG A 223 -0.25 -19.69 -4.75
C ARG A 223 0.42 -20.79 -5.54
N VAL A 224 1.25 -20.40 -6.50
CA VAL A 224 2.10 -21.35 -7.23
C VAL A 224 3.47 -21.37 -6.58
N GLY A 225 3.94 -22.55 -6.20
CA GLY A 225 5.24 -22.72 -5.56
C GLY A 225 5.18 -23.16 -4.10
N LEU A 226 6.35 -23.43 -3.55
CA LEU A 226 6.48 -23.85 -2.15
C LEU A 226 6.42 -22.61 -1.26
N GLY A 227 5.66 -22.71 -0.17
CA GLY A 227 5.73 -21.76 0.93
C GLY A 227 7.14 -21.63 1.51
N PRO A 228 7.41 -20.66 2.38
CA PRO A 228 8.67 -20.61 3.10
C PRO A 228 8.90 -21.99 3.72
N ARG A 229 10.03 -22.63 3.43
CA ARG A 229 10.36 -23.90 4.04
C ARG A 229 10.42 -23.68 5.53
N ALA A 230 9.49 -24.26 6.29
CA ALA A 230 9.59 -24.33 7.72
C ALA A 230 10.92 -25.06 8.02
N GLY A 231 11.97 -24.31 8.43
CA GLY A 231 13.20 -24.93 8.87
C GLY A 231 14.50 -24.57 8.18
N ALA A 232 14.59 -23.58 7.32
CA ALA A 232 15.87 -22.98 7.00
C ALA A 232 16.34 -22.12 8.20
N ARG A 233 16.82 -22.79 9.24
CA ARG A 233 17.64 -22.11 10.26
C ARG A 233 18.86 -21.56 9.51
N ALA A 234 19.06 -20.25 9.59
CA ALA A 234 20.30 -19.65 9.22
C ALA A 234 21.41 -20.36 10.02
N SER A 235 22.20 -21.17 9.34
CA SER A 235 23.45 -21.65 9.87
C SER A 235 24.49 -20.59 9.57
N SER A 236 24.93 -19.95 10.66
CA SER A 236 26.18 -19.18 10.88
C SER A 236 26.70 -18.35 9.72
#